data_4467408a67ab0eab22ee7d10c37f56c9
#
_entry.id   4467408a67ab0eab22ee7d10c37f56c9
#
_cell.length_a   1.000
_cell.length_b   1.000
_cell.length_c   1.000
_cell.angle_alpha   90.00
_cell.angle_beta   90.00
_cell.angle_gamma   90.00
#
_symmetry.space_group_name_H-M   'P 1'
#
loop_
_entity.id
_entity.type
_entity.pdbx_description
1 polymer ?
#
loop_
_entity_poly.entity_id
_entity_poly.type
_entity_poly.pdbx_seq_one_letter_code
_entity_poly.pdbx_strand_id
1 'polypeptide(L)'
;MELLIDRFHLEIPSDLEESKFQQWEELKRTPVQLRAVNVMRLWLEYFCDTDDEKALDLVEAFANNALIYRHVNGMRGMLMRLIRRCRQGSGNLNRKMMQPKMQPKPLLPPSLSQLCFLNISPIELARQLTLMESETFLRIYVPECVNKAWASSDARHRASGVVNVISLHNHITGWVIETILNEENVTQRAAITSHFIAIANYCYQINNFSTMWAISSALNCASIYRLNATWALVSRKDLDIFSEINQIIQPTRNYSRYRDLLDRVNPPCVPFFGLYTKDLTFIEDGNSDSLWSDSRLINFAKRSLAADVLYEIRRFQFVPYNFVRVPSLFEFLDLHFKPRMSDEERYERSLKLEPRQSSSPYGGNYHRHDFTSYDMIPDEYFMKRLQENGFT
;
A
#
# COMPACT_ATOMS: atom_id res chain seq x y z
N MET A 1 1.38 7.93 -25.57
CA MET A 1 1.14 6.96 -26.66
C MET A 1 1.76 7.43 -27.97
N GLU A 2 1.60 8.69 -28.33
CA GLU A 2 2.21 9.32 -29.54
C GLU A 2 3.71 9.04 -29.66
N LEU A 3 4.48 9.29 -28.62
CA LEU A 3 5.93 9.02 -28.61
C LEU A 3 6.32 7.55 -28.92
N LEU A 4 5.47 6.58 -28.55
CA LEU A 4 5.69 5.18 -28.88
C LEU A 4 5.42 4.92 -30.36
N ILE A 5 4.42 5.58 -30.93
CA ILE A 5 4.10 5.53 -32.35
C ILE A 5 5.22 6.15 -33.16
N ASP A 6 5.70 7.33 -32.78
CA ASP A 6 6.85 7.98 -33.40
C ASP A 6 8.09 7.10 -33.34
N ARG A 7 8.33 6.47 -32.18
CA ARG A 7 9.47 5.55 -32.02
C ARG A 7 9.35 4.31 -32.88
N PHE A 8 8.15 3.83 -33.17
CA PHE A 8 7.93 2.74 -34.10
C PHE A 8 8.29 3.13 -35.54
N HIS A 9 8.02 4.38 -35.93
CA HIS A 9 8.33 4.94 -37.26
C HIS A 9 9.78 5.43 -37.40
N LEU A 10 10.72 4.73 -36.76
CA LEU A 10 12.14 5.07 -36.77
C LEU A 10 12.64 5.42 -38.16
N GLU A 11 13.10 6.67 -38.37
CA GLU A 11 13.62 7.15 -39.62
C GLU A 11 14.91 6.41 -40.03
N ILE A 12 15.03 6.15 -41.34
CA ILE A 12 16.23 5.55 -41.90
C ILE A 12 17.33 6.62 -41.90
N PRO A 13 18.54 6.37 -41.35
CA PRO A 13 19.64 7.32 -41.38
C PRO A 13 19.94 7.71 -42.85
N SER A 14 20.06 9.01 -43.11
CA SER A 14 20.31 9.54 -44.47
C SER A 14 21.65 9.15 -45.07
N ASP A 15 22.59 8.73 -44.21
CA ASP A 15 23.95 8.33 -44.52
C ASP A 15 24.13 6.80 -44.58
N LEU A 16 23.04 6.04 -44.54
CA LEU A 16 23.08 4.58 -44.53
C LEU A 16 23.33 4.01 -45.93
N GLU A 17 24.46 3.34 -46.07
CA GLU A 17 24.79 2.59 -47.30
C GLU A 17 23.79 1.46 -47.54
N GLU A 18 23.38 1.27 -48.78
CA GLU A 18 22.42 0.23 -49.18
C GLU A 18 22.85 -1.19 -48.77
N SER A 19 24.16 -1.46 -48.77
CA SER A 19 24.77 -2.72 -48.33
C SER A 19 24.57 -3.00 -46.81
N LYS A 20 24.34 -1.95 -46.02
CA LYS A 20 24.17 -2.03 -44.54
C LYS A 20 22.70 -1.92 -44.13
N PHE A 21 21.81 -1.66 -45.07
CA PHE A 21 20.38 -1.46 -44.78
C PHE A 21 19.75 -2.69 -44.09
N GLN A 22 19.99 -3.88 -44.61
CA GLN A 22 19.44 -5.11 -44.04
C GLN A 22 19.94 -5.35 -42.59
N GLN A 23 21.22 -5.12 -42.33
CA GLN A 23 21.81 -5.23 -41.02
C GLN A 23 21.22 -4.20 -40.05
N TRP A 24 21.01 -2.95 -40.48
CA TRP A 24 20.37 -1.92 -39.69
C TRP A 24 18.89 -2.26 -39.40
N GLU A 25 18.18 -2.80 -40.36
CA GLU A 25 16.79 -3.23 -40.20
C GLU A 25 16.67 -4.35 -39.16
N GLU A 26 17.52 -5.34 -39.20
CA GLU A 26 17.54 -6.49 -38.28
C GLU A 26 18.01 -6.11 -36.86
N LEU A 27 19.07 -5.29 -36.73
CA LEU A 27 19.68 -4.99 -35.45
C LEU A 27 19.05 -3.77 -34.74
N LYS A 28 18.43 -2.85 -35.44
CA LYS A 28 17.83 -1.63 -34.87
C LYS A 28 16.34 -1.51 -35.10
N ARG A 29 15.90 -1.43 -36.36
CA ARG A 29 14.51 -1.11 -36.68
C ARG A 29 13.55 -2.16 -36.14
N THR A 30 13.74 -3.42 -36.48
CA THR A 30 12.87 -4.52 -36.05
C THR A 30 12.81 -4.68 -34.53
N PRO A 31 13.91 -4.70 -33.76
CA PRO A 31 13.86 -4.74 -32.32
C PRO A 31 13.14 -3.53 -31.69
N VAL A 32 13.34 -2.32 -32.21
CA VAL A 32 12.65 -1.12 -31.72
C VAL A 32 11.15 -1.21 -31.98
N GLN A 33 10.74 -1.62 -33.17
CA GLN A 33 9.33 -1.81 -33.52
C GLN A 33 8.65 -2.87 -32.65
N LEU A 34 9.28 -4.01 -32.45
CA LEU A 34 8.77 -5.07 -31.56
C LEU A 34 8.64 -4.60 -30.11
N ARG A 35 9.61 -3.85 -29.61
CA ARG A 35 9.56 -3.29 -28.25
C ARG A 35 8.44 -2.25 -28.10
N ALA A 36 8.29 -1.33 -29.04
CA ALA A 36 7.22 -0.34 -29.02
C ALA A 36 5.83 -0.99 -28.98
N VAL A 37 5.59 -1.97 -29.86
CA VAL A 37 4.32 -2.73 -29.87
C VAL A 37 4.14 -3.54 -28.58
N ASN A 38 5.20 -4.13 -28.04
CA ASN A 38 5.12 -4.85 -26.78
C ASN A 38 4.78 -3.95 -25.59
N VAL A 39 5.30 -2.71 -25.54
CA VAL A 39 4.91 -1.73 -24.51
C VAL A 39 3.43 -1.37 -24.64
N MET A 40 2.92 -1.13 -25.86
CA MET A 40 1.50 -0.89 -26.10
C MET A 40 0.64 -2.08 -25.65
N ARG A 41 1.08 -3.31 -25.96
CA ARG A 41 0.41 -4.54 -25.49
C ARG A 41 0.33 -4.61 -23.97
N LEU A 42 1.47 -4.42 -23.29
CA LEU A 42 1.53 -4.47 -21.82
C LEU A 42 0.65 -3.38 -21.20
N TRP A 43 0.65 -2.18 -21.78
CA TRP A 43 -0.23 -1.11 -21.32
C TRP A 43 -1.71 -1.50 -21.45
N LEU A 44 -2.15 -1.99 -22.60
CA LEU A 44 -3.53 -2.46 -22.82
C LEU A 44 -3.91 -3.63 -21.91
N GLU A 45 -2.96 -4.51 -21.60
CA GLU A 45 -3.20 -5.73 -20.84
C GLU A 45 -3.31 -5.48 -19.33
N TYR A 46 -2.53 -4.51 -18.79
CA TYR A 46 -2.36 -4.34 -17.37
C TYR A 46 -2.74 -2.96 -16.82
N PHE A 47 -2.72 -1.92 -17.64
CA PHE A 47 -2.78 -0.53 -17.16
C PHE A 47 -3.87 0.32 -17.82
N CYS A 48 -4.48 -0.14 -18.91
CA CYS A 48 -5.52 0.61 -19.62
C CYS A 48 -6.84 0.59 -18.85
N ASP A 49 -7.48 1.76 -18.72
CA ASP A 49 -8.81 1.93 -18.14
C ASP A 49 -9.80 2.51 -19.16
N THR A 50 -11.09 2.53 -18.78
CA THR A 50 -12.18 3.09 -19.60
C THR A 50 -12.01 4.57 -19.90
N ASP A 51 -11.29 5.30 -19.06
CA ASP A 51 -11.06 6.75 -19.22
C ASP A 51 -9.94 7.08 -20.20
N ASP A 52 -9.21 6.08 -20.67
CA ASP A 52 -8.08 6.23 -21.61
C ASP A 52 -8.49 6.26 -23.09
N GLU A 53 -9.74 6.65 -23.42
CA GLU A 53 -10.32 6.54 -24.78
C GLU A 53 -9.44 7.19 -25.87
N LYS A 54 -8.87 8.37 -25.61
CA LYS A 54 -7.95 9.02 -26.55
C LYS A 54 -6.71 8.18 -26.87
N ALA A 55 -6.14 7.52 -25.86
CA ALA A 55 -4.98 6.65 -26.04
C ALA A 55 -5.38 5.37 -26.76
N LEU A 56 -6.57 4.84 -26.50
CA LEU A 56 -7.14 3.69 -27.19
C LEU A 56 -7.35 3.98 -28.68
N ASP A 57 -7.91 5.14 -29.02
CA ASP A 57 -8.10 5.57 -30.41
C ASP A 57 -6.78 5.68 -31.16
N LEU A 58 -5.74 6.23 -30.52
CA LEU A 58 -4.40 6.32 -31.10
C LEU A 58 -3.81 4.94 -31.39
N VAL A 59 -3.92 4.01 -30.44
CA VAL A 59 -3.40 2.64 -30.62
C VAL A 59 -4.22 1.88 -31.67
N GLU A 60 -5.53 2.10 -31.76
CA GLU A 60 -6.38 1.49 -32.77
C GLU A 60 -6.04 2.01 -34.19
N ALA A 61 -5.90 3.32 -34.36
CA ALA A 61 -5.47 3.94 -35.59
C ALA A 61 -4.08 3.42 -36.01
N PHE A 62 -3.14 3.34 -35.08
CA PHE A 62 -1.83 2.78 -35.29
C PHE A 62 -1.90 1.29 -35.73
N ALA A 63 -2.68 0.47 -35.00
CA ALA A 63 -2.82 -0.95 -35.30
C ALA A 63 -3.39 -1.18 -36.69
N ASN A 64 -4.31 -0.32 -37.14
CA ASN A 64 -4.93 -0.42 -38.48
C ASN A 64 -4.00 0.05 -39.59
N ASN A 65 -3.17 1.07 -39.36
CA ASN A 65 -2.41 1.74 -40.41
C ASN A 65 -0.94 1.29 -40.47
N ALA A 66 -0.29 1.04 -39.31
CA ALA A 66 1.15 0.81 -39.25
C ALA A 66 1.56 -0.65 -39.15
N LEU A 67 0.68 -1.56 -38.69
CA LEU A 67 1.02 -2.98 -38.52
C LEU A 67 0.79 -3.81 -39.76
N ILE A 68 1.13 -3.25 -40.92
CA ILE A 68 1.07 -3.96 -42.22
C ILE A 68 2.38 -4.74 -42.47
N TYR A 69 3.46 -4.40 -41.76
CA TYR A 69 4.76 -5.02 -41.88
C TYR A 69 4.75 -6.51 -41.50
N ARG A 70 5.39 -7.38 -42.29
CA ARG A 70 5.35 -8.85 -42.12
C ARG A 70 5.76 -9.31 -40.72
N HIS A 71 6.76 -8.69 -40.09
CA HIS A 71 7.29 -9.09 -38.79
C HIS A 71 6.41 -8.68 -37.59
N VAL A 72 5.44 -7.78 -37.80
CA VAL A 72 4.50 -7.30 -36.72
C VAL A 72 3.03 -7.59 -37.06
N ASN A 73 2.74 -8.16 -38.20
CA ASN A 73 1.36 -8.38 -38.67
C ASN A 73 0.52 -9.23 -37.70
N GLY A 74 1.12 -10.24 -37.07
CA GLY A 74 0.44 -11.04 -36.04
C GLY A 74 0.03 -10.26 -34.78
N MET A 75 0.63 -9.10 -34.51
CA MET A 75 0.36 -8.29 -33.31
C MET A 75 -0.89 -7.42 -33.48
N ARG A 76 -1.29 -7.08 -34.71
CA ARG A 76 -2.52 -6.31 -34.97
C ARG A 76 -3.75 -6.95 -34.34
N GLY A 77 -3.99 -8.22 -34.61
CA GLY A 77 -5.14 -8.94 -34.11
C GLY A 77 -5.14 -9.05 -32.58
N MET A 78 -3.96 -9.10 -31.99
CA MET A 78 -3.77 -9.09 -30.51
C MET A 78 -4.13 -7.71 -29.93
N LEU A 79 -3.56 -6.60 -30.45
CA LEU A 79 -3.89 -5.25 -29.99
C LEU A 79 -5.38 -4.95 -30.15
N MET A 80 -5.98 -5.27 -31.28
CA MET A 80 -7.42 -5.06 -31.54
C MET A 80 -8.32 -5.83 -30.53
N ARG A 81 -7.93 -7.05 -30.14
CA ARG A 81 -8.65 -7.80 -29.09
C ARG A 81 -8.51 -7.13 -27.72
N LEU A 82 -7.33 -6.64 -27.38
CA LEU A 82 -7.09 -5.96 -26.12
C LEU A 82 -7.83 -4.62 -26.04
N ILE A 83 -7.81 -3.80 -27.09
CA ILE A 83 -8.56 -2.53 -27.20
C ILE A 83 -10.06 -2.78 -26.98
N ARG A 84 -10.63 -3.76 -27.71
CA ARG A 84 -12.05 -4.11 -27.55
C ARG A 84 -12.38 -4.52 -26.12
N ARG A 85 -11.46 -5.25 -25.48
CA ARG A 85 -11.59 -5.67 -24.09
C ARG A 85 -11.53 -4.50 -23.13
N CYS A 86 -10.64 -3.53 -23.33
CA CYS A 86 -10.55 -2.30 -22.51
C CYS A 86 -11.86 -1.51 -22.62
N ARG A 87 -12.37 -1.25 -23.81
CA ARG A 87 -13.65 -0.53 -24.03
C ARG A 87 -14.88 -1.23 -23.44
N GLN A 88 -14.84 -2.54 -23.28
CA GLN A 88 -15.91 -3.32 -22.63
C GLN A 88 -15.83 -3.32 -21.11
N GLY A 89 -14.93 -2.55 -20.49
CA GLY A 89 -14.72 -2.55 -19.05
C GLY A 89 -14.11 -3.85 -18.50
N SER A 90 -13.68 -4.75 -19.41
CA SER A 90 -13.09 -6.05 -19.06
C SER A 90 -11.56 -5.99 -18.95
N GLY A 91 -10.96 -4.79 -18.90
CA GLY A 91 -9.52 -4.56 -19.02
C GLY A 91 -8.66 -5.25 -17.95
N ASN A 92 -9.19 -5.51 -16.77
CA ASN A 92 -8.45 -6.08 -15.66
C ASN A 92 -8.75 -7.58 -15.37
N LEU A 93 -9.16 -8.36 -16.36
CA LEU A 93 -9.67 -9.73 -16.18
C LEU A 93 -8.65 -10.86 -16.37
N ASN A 94 -7.36 -10.66 -16.15
CA ASN A 94 -6.52 -11.79 -15.74
C ASN A 94 -6.66 -12.15 -14.25
N ARG A 95 -7.68 -11.61 -13.60
CA ARG A 95 -8.19 -12.10 -12.33
C ARG A 95 -8.99 -13.41 -12.50
N LYS A 96 -8.38 -14.46 -13.01
CA LYS A 96 -8.79 -15.80 -12.60
C LYS A 96 -8.33 -15.96 -11.16
N MET A 97 -9.19 -15.42 -10.28
CA MET A 97 -9.07 -15.61 -8.85
C MET A 97 -9.07 -17.13 -8.61
N MET A 98 -7.93 -17.67 -8.21
CA MET A 98 -7.89 -19.00 -7.61
C MET A 98 -8.64 -18.87 -6.29
N GLN A 99 -9.92 -19.18 -6.29
CA GLN A 99 -10.68 -19.28 -5.04
C GLN A 99 -10.15 -20.50 -4.27
N PRO A 100 -9.67 -20.31 -3.04
CA PRO A 100 -9.34 -21.43 -2.17
C PRO A 100 -10.58 -22.28 -1.96
N LYS A 101 -10.43 -23.60 -1.99
CA LYS A 101 -11.55 -24.56 -2.02
C LYS A 101 -12.40 -24.60 -0.75
N MET A 102 -11.93 -24.07 0.39
CA MET A 102 -12.69 -24.06 1.66
C MET A 102 -12.58 -22.69 2.34
N GLN A 103 -13.75 -22.11 2.63
CA GLN A 103 -13.83 -20.91 3.47
C GLN A 103 -13.84 -21.32 4.95
N PRO A 104 -13.03 -20.70 5.82
CA PRO A 104 -13.11 -20.96 7.25
C PRO A 104 -14.46 -20.45 7.78
N LYS A 105 -15.11 -21.25 8.62
CA LYS A 105 -16.37 -20.87 9.27
C LYS A 105 -16.12 -19.65 10.19
N PRO A 106 -17.03 -18.66 10.20
CA PRO A 106 -16.95 -17.53 11.12
C PRO A 106 -17.05 -18.00 12.58
N LEU A 107 -16.27 -17.37 13.46
CA LEU A 107 -16.33 -17.56 14.90
C LEU A 107 -17.21 -16.47 15.52
N LEU A 108 -18.51 -16.73 15.54
CA LEU A 108 -19.50 -15.76 15.98
C LEU A 108 -19.61 -15.74 17.51
N PRO A 109 -19.78 -14.56 18.13
CA PRO A 109 -20.12 -14.47 19.55
C PRO A 109 -21.52 -15.04 19.81
N PRO A 110 -21.85 -15.41 21.05
CA PRO A 110 -23.15 -16.03 21.40
C PRO A 110 -24.36 -15.16 21.06
N SER A 111 -24.20 -13.83 21.07
CA SER A 111 -25.23 -12.87 20.68
C SER A 111 -24.69 -11.87 19.68
N LEU A 112 -25.32 -11.76 18.53
CA LEU A 112 -25.01 -10.74 17.51
C LEU A 112 -25.75 -9.43 17.73
N SER A 113 -26.76 -9.41 18.60
CA SER A 113 -27.57 -8.21 18.89
C SER A 113 -26.94 -7.30 19.96
N GLN A 114 -25.99 -7.83 20.74
CA GLN A 114 -25.26 -7.09 21.77
C GLN A 114 -23.75 -7.39 21.66
N LEU A 115 -23.14 -6.81 20.62
CA LEU A 115 -21.71 -6.98 20.39
C LEU A 115 -20.90 -6.14 21.40
N CYS A 116 -20.10 -6.82 22.23
CA CYS A 116 -19.07 -6.20 23.05
C CYS A 116 -17.70 -6.59 22.48
N PHE A 117 -16.76 -5.64 22.43
CA PHE A 117 -15.44 -5.82 21.82
C PHE A 117 -14.72 -7.09 22.34
N LEU A 118 -14.69 -7.30 23.66
CA LEU A 118 -14.00 -8.45 24.27
C LEU A 118 -14.72 -9.80 24.03
N ASN A 119 -15.99 -9.79 23.62
CA ASN A 119 -16.74 -11.02 23.33
C ASN A 119 -16.55 -11.51 21.88
N ILE A 120 -15.98 -10.68 21.02
CA ILE A 120 -15.69 -11.03 19.63
C ILE A 120 -14.31 -11.71 19.60
N SER A 121 -14.23 -12.91 19.00
CA SER A 121 -12.95 -13.60 18.88
C SER A 121 -11.89 -12.77 18.14
N PRO A 122 -10.65 -12.62 18.68
CA PRO A 122 -9.58 -11.85 18.03
C PRO A 122 -9.28 -12.31 16.60
N ILE A 123 -9.32 -13.62 16.34
CA ILE A 123 -9.11 -14.15 14.98
C ILE A 123 -10.24 -13.74 14.03
N GLU A 124 -11.49 -13.65 14.53
CA GLU A 124 -12.60 -13.23 13.68
C GLU A 124 -12.54 -11.73 13.40
N LEU A 125 -12.19 -10.90 14.40
CA LEU A 125 -11.91 -9.47 14.15
C LEU A 125 -10.78 -9.29 13.14
N ALA A 126 -9.69 -10.04 13.27
CA ALA A 126 -8.61 -10.01 12.30
C ALA A 126 -9.07 -10.35 10.88
N ARG A 127 -9.94 -11.36 10.71
CA ARG A 127 -10.52 -11.73 9.40
C ARG A 127 -11.40 -10.64 8.82
N GLN A 128 -12.29 -10.04 9.64
CA GLN A 128 -13.20 -9.00 9.16
C GLN A 128 -12.45 -7.70 8.82
N LEU A 129 -11.48 -7.29 9.63
CA LEU A 129 -10.57 -6.18 9.34
C LEU A 129 -9.79 -6.43 8.04
N THR A 130 -9.30 -7.65 7.84
CA THR A 130 -8.58 -8.03 6.63
C THR A 130 -9.46 -7.94 5.38
N LEU A 131 -10.73 -8.33 5.46
CA LEU A 131 -11.66 -8.16 4.35
C LEU A 131 -11.85 -6.68 4.01
N MET A 132 -12.06 -5.82 5.01
CA MET A 132 -12.25 -4.36 4.80
C MET A 132 -11.01 -3.73 4.15
N GLU A 133 -9.83 -4.02 4.67
CA GLU A 133 -8.59 -3.46 4.14
C GLU A 133 -8.22 -4.03 2.78
N SER A 134 -8.39 -5.34 2.57
CA SER A 134 -8.11 -5.95 1.26
C SER A 134 -9.05 -5.43 0.17
N GLU A 135 -10.34 -5.27 0.46
CA GLU A 135 -11.29 -4.67 -0.49
C GLU A 135 -10.89 -3.24 -0.86
N THR A 136 -10.40 -2.45 0.09
CA THR A 136 -9.94 -1.08 -0.14
C THR A 136 -8.62 -1.06 -0.91
N PHE A 137 -7.67 -1.92 -0.55
CA PHE A 137 -6.39 -2.07 -1.23
C PHE A 137 -6.53 -2.53 -2.69
N LEU A 138 -7.47 -3.45 -2.95
CA LEU A 138 -7.74 -3.93 -4.31
C LEU A 138 -8.32 -2.87 -5.25
N ARG A 139 -8.85 -1.77 -4.72
CA ARG A 139 -9.39 -0.64 -5.48
C ARG A 139 -8.35 0.39 -5.87
N ILE A 140 -7.12 0.32 -5.33
CA ILE A 140 -6.05 1.23 -5.73
C ILE A 140 -5.76 1.02 -7.21
N TYR A 141 -5.84 2.10 -7.96
CA TYR A 141 -5.50 2.15 -9.37
C TYR A 141 -4.07 2.66 -9.54
N VAL A 142 -3.28 2.01 -10.39
CA VAL A 142 -1.85 2.32 -10.53
C VAL A 142 -1.54 3.80 -10.81
N PRO A 143 -2.27 4.51 -11.69
CA PRO A 143 -2.08 5.94 -11.90
C PRO A 143 -2.22 6.81 -10.65
N GLU A 144 -2.96 6.38 -9.64
CA GLU A 144 -3.08 7.08 -8.36
C GLU A 144 -1.76 7.13 -7.59
N CYS A 145 -0.85 6.20 -7.90
CA CYS A 145 0.47 6.06 -7.28
C CYS A 145 1.58 6.83 -8.02
N VAL A 146 1.26 7.57 -9.08
CA VAL A 146 2.25 8.29 -9.90
C VAL A 146 2.22 9.78 -9.56
N ASN A 147 3.39 10.43 -9.62
CA ASN A 147 3.55 11.87 -9.42
C ASN A 147 2.96 12.39 -8.08
N LYS A 148 2.99 11.58 -7.04
CA LYS A 148 2.44 11.90 -5.72
C LYS A 148 0.98 12.39 -5.77
N ALA A 149 0.15 11.78 -6.62
CA ALA A 149 -1.24 12.21 -6.81
C ALA A 149 -2.03 12.23 -5.49
N TRP A 150 -1.71 11.32 -4.54
CA TRP A 150 -2.32 11.24 -3.21
C TRP A 150 -1.98 12.42 -2.27
N ALA A 151 -0.92 13.19 -2.56
CA ALA A 151 -0.48 14.34 -1.77
C ALA A 151 -0.93 15.67 -2.39
N SER A 152 -1.63 15.65 -3.52
CA SER A 152 -2.11 16.86 -4.19
C SER A 152 -3.34 17.43 -3.48
N SER A 153 -3.63 18.72 -3.68
CA SER A 153 -4.86 19.36 -3.19
C SER A 153 -6.14 18.72 -3.74
N ASP A 154 -6.05 18.02 -4.86
CA ASP A 154 -7.13 17.30 -5.54
C ASP A 154 -7.02 15.76 -5.38
N ALA A 155 -6.34 15.32 -4.33
CA ALA A 155 -6.06 13.89 -4.08
C ALA A 155 -7.34 13.03 -4.04
N ARG A 156 -8.45 13.56 -3.51
CA ARG A 156 -9.72 12.82 -3.43
C ARG A 156 -10.29 12.43 -4.79
N HIS A 157 -10.01 13.22 -5.84
CA HIS A 157 -10.43 12.90 -7.21
C HIS A 157 -9.36 12.10 -7.96
N ARG A 158 -8.07 12.43 -7.76
CA ARG A 158 -6.97 11.86 -8.53
C ARG A 158 -6.42 10.55 -7.97
N ALA A 159 -6.60 10.30 -6.66
CA ALA A 159 -6.04 9.17 -5.94
C ALA A 159 -6.98 8.67 -4.84
N SER A 160 -8.26 8.51 -5.15
CA SER A 160 -9.29 8.12 -4.18
C SER A 160 -9.01 6.78 -3.51
N GLY A 161 -8.50 5.79 -4.24
CA GLY A 161 -8.14 4.48 -3.71
C GLY A 161 -7.01 4.59 -2.68
N VAL A 162 -5.94 5.32 -3.00
CA VAL A 162 -4.81 5.56 -2.08
C VAL A 162 -5.26 6.33 -0.84
N VAL A 163 -6.04 7.41 -1.03
CA VAL A 163 -6.59 8.21 0.09
C VAL A 163 -7.46 7.34 1.01
N ASN A 164 -8.28 6.46 0.45
CA ASN A 164 -9.14 5.57 1.23
C ASN A 164 -8.32 4.55 2.04
N VAL A 165 -7.25 3.99 1.49
CA VAL A 165 -6.36 3.07 2.23
C VAL A 165 -5.69 3.79 3.39
N ILE A 166 -5.15 5.00 3.17
CA ILE A 166 -4.53 5.81 4.23
C ILE A 166 -5.57 6.17 5.30
N SER A 167 -6.76 6.61 4.89
CA SER A 167 -7.84 6.96 5.81
C SER A 167 -8.28 5.77 6.66
N LEU A 168 -8.47 4.58 6.06
CA LEU A 168 -8.87 3.38 6.79
C LEU A 168 -7.81 2.97 7.81
N HIS A 169 -6.53 3.01 7.44
CA HIS A 169 -5.42 2.74 8.36
C HIS A 169 -5.45 3.70 9.58
N ASN A 170 -5.63 4.99 9.34
CA ASN A 170 -5.74 6.00 10.40
C ASN A 170 -6.98 5.80 11.27
N HIS A 171 -8.10 5.41 10.68
CA HIS A 171 -9.33 5.08 11.43
C HIS A 171 -9.14 3.88 12.34
N ILE A 172 -8.48 2.82 11.87
CA ILE A 172 -8.15 1.64 12.69
C ILE A 172 -7.23 2.05 13.85
N THR A 173 -6.18 2.82 13.57
CA THR A 173 -5.26 3.34 14.60
C THR A 173 -5.99 4.16 15.65
N GLY A 174 -6.82 5.11 15.23
CA GLY A 174 -7.63 5.94 16.12
C GLY A 174 -8.62 5.13 16.97
N TRP A 175 -9.29 4.16 16.35
CA TRP A 175 -10.20 3.24 17.05
C TRP A 175 -9.51 2.46 18.17
N VAL A 176 -8.32 1.93 17.91
CA VAL A 176 -7.54 1.20 18.94
C VAL A 176 -7.24 2.11 20.11
N ILE A 177 -6.71 3.31 19.85
CA ILE A 177 -6.35 4.30 20.88
C ILE A 177 -7.59 4.66 21.73
N GLU A 178 -8.68 5.03 21.07
CA GLU A 178 -9.89 5.50 21.74
C GLU A 178 -10.61 4.38 22.51
N THR A 179 -10.59 3.15 22.00
CA THR A 179 -11.15 1.99 22.72
C THR A 179 -10.41 1.76 24.03
N ILE A 180 -9.08 1.88 24.05
CA ILE A 180 -8.27 1.73 25.25
C ILE A 180 -8.49 2.92 26.21
N LEU A 181 -8.48 4.15 25.71
CA LEU A 181 -8.60 5.35 26.54
C LEU A 181 -10.00 5.59 27.09
N ASN A 182 -11.05 5.01 26.49
CA ASN A 182 -12.41 5.13 26.99
C ASN A 182 -12.71 4.18 28.17
N GLU A 183 -11.84 3.19 28.42
CA GLU A 183 -11.99 2.28 29.56
C GLU A 183 -11.33 2.83 30.81
N GLU A 184 -12.13 3.09 31.84
CA GLU A 184 -11.66 3.66 33.12
C GLU A 184 -11.04 2.61 34.03
N ASN A 185 -11.57 1.38 34.01
CA ASN A 185 -11.05 0.29 34.83
C ASN A 185 -9.73 -0.25 34.26
N VAL A 186 -8.66 -0.17 35.06
CA VAL A 186 -7.31 -0.56 34.64
C VAL A 186 -7.22 -2.04 34.22
N THR A 187 -7.95 -2.93 34.89
CA THR A 187 -7.96 -4.37 34.57
C THR A 187 -8.65 -4.63 33.23
N GLN A 188 -9.80 -3.98 33.00
CA GLN A 188 -10.52 -4.07 31.71
C GLN A 188 -9.70 -3.44 30.59
N ARG A 189 -9.06 -2.31 30.86
CA ARG A 189 -8.18 -1.63 29.89
C ARG A 189 -6.98 -2.52 29.50
N ALA A 190 -6.38 -3.23 30.45
CA ALA A 190 -5.33 -4.21 30.16
C ALA A 190 -5.85 -5.40 29.33
N ALA A 191 -7.07 -5.88 29.63
CA ALA A 191 -7.70 -6.94 28.84
C ALA A 191 -7.97 -6.48 27.38
N ILE A 192 -8.44 -5.24 27.17
CA ILE A 192 -8.60 -4.63 25.86
C ILE A 192 -7.26 -4.54 25.11
N THR A 193 -6.20 -4.11 25.82
CA THR A 193 -4.85 -4.03 25.24
C THR A 193 -4.34 -5.41 24.80
N SER A 194 -4.48 -6.43 25.65
CA SER A 194 -4.14 -7.82 25.32
C SER A 194 -4.95 -8.34 24.12
N HIS A 195 -6.22 -7.98 24.03
CA HIS A 195 -7.09 -8.36 22.93
C HIS A 195 -6.62 -7.76 21.60
N PHE A 196 -6.22 -6.49 21.57
CA PHE A 196 -5.63 -5.87 20.38
C PHE A 196 -4.29 -6.50 19.99
N ILE A 197 -3.44 -6.85 20.95
CA ILE A 197 -2.19 -7.58 20.67
C ILE A 197 -2.50 -8.93 19.99
N ALA A 198 -3.52 -9.64 20.49
CA ALA A 198 -3.96 -10.90 19.88
C ALA A 198 -4.49 -10.69 18.43
N ILE A 199 -5.28 -9.63 18.19
CA ILE A 199 -5.76 -9.26 16.84
C ILE A 199 -4.56 -8.98 15.91
N ALA A 200 -3.58 -8.17 16.36
CA ALA A 200 -2.39 -7.86 15.59
C ALA A 200 -1.60 -9.12 15.22
N ASN A 201 -1.46 -10.06 16.15
CA ASN A 201 -0.81 -11.34 15.92
C ASN A 201 -1.55 -12.20 14.87
N TYR A 202 -2.89 -12.26 14.94
CA TYR A 202 -3.66 -12.97 13.92
C TYR A 202 -3.59 -12.27 12.56
N CYS A 203 -3.57 -10.93 12.52
CA CYS A 203 -3.33 -10.18 11.28
C CYS A 203 -1.97 -10.52 10.68
N TYR A 204 -0.92 -10.61 11.50
CA TYR A 204 0.39 -11.07 11.06
C TYR A 204 0.33 -12.47 10.44
N GLN A 205 -0.32 -13.43 11.11
CA GLN A 205 -0.42 -14.83 10.66
C GLN A 205 -1.18 -14.98 9.33
N ILE A 206 -2.13 -14.09 9.05
CA ILE A 206 -2.90 -14.09 7.80
C ILE A 206 -2.38 -13.09 6.76
N ASN A 207 -1.17 -12.54 6.94
CA ASN A 207 -0.52 -11.57 6.07
C ASN A 207 -1.28 -10.24 5.91
N ASN A 208 -2.06 -9.84 6.90
CA ASN A 208 -2.58 -8.46 6.96
C ASN A 208 -1.63 -7.58 7.76
N PHE A 209 -0.59 -7.13 7.09
CA PHE A 209 0.43 -6.28 7.72
C PHE A 209 -0.05 -4.84 7.93
N SER A 210 -1.06 -4.38 7.19
CA SER A 210 -1.64 -3.04 7.38
C SER A 210 -2.33 -2.91 8.73
N THR A 211 -3.27 -3.79 9.07
CA THR A 211 -3.93 -3.78 10.40
C THR A 211 -2.92 -4.08 11.52
N MET A 212 -2.01 -5.04 11.32
CA MET A 212 -0.93 -5.31 12.29
C MET A 212 -0.14 -4.03 12.61
N TRP A 213 0.22 -3.27 11.57
CA TRP A 213 0.95 -2.00 11.72
C TRP A 213 0.11 -0.93 12.41
N ALA A 214 -1.16 -0.77 12.03
CA ALA A 214 -2.08 0.19 12.64
C ALA A 214 -2.23 -0.02 14.14
N ILE A 215 -2.46 -1.27 14.56
CA ILE A 215 -2.58 -1.64 15.97
C ILE A 215 -1.25 -1.39 16.71
N SER A 216 -0.14 -1.81 16.11
CA SER A 216 1.17 -1.63 16.72
C SER A 216 1.53 -0.14 16.89
N SER A 217 1.23 0.69 15.90
CA SER A 217 1.40 2.15 15.98
C SER A 217 0.55 2.77 17.08
N ALA A 218 -0.72 2.34 17.18
CA ALA A 218 -1.62 2.78 18.23
C ALA A 218 -1.09 2.44 19.65
N LEU A 219 -0.60 1.22 19.84
CA LEU A 219 -0.07 0.77 21.11
C LEU A 219 1.25 1.46 21.49
N ASN A 220 2.03 1.90 20.51
CA ASN A 220 3.28 2.64 20.70
C ASN A 220 3.08 4.17 20.78
N CYS A 221 1.88 4.71 20.53
CA CYS A 221 1.66 6.15 20.62
C CYS A 221 1.81 6.66 22.06
N ALA A 222 2.18 7.92 22.22
CA ALA A 222 2.51 8.51 23.53
C ALA A 222 1.38 8.38 24.57
N SER A 223 0.10 8.47 24.12
CA SER A 223 -1.07 8.38 25.00
C SER A 223 -1.29 6.97 25.58
N ILE A 224 -0.94 5.92 24.83
CA ILE A 224 -1.08 4.52 25.27
C ILE A 224 0.21 4.01 25.92
N TYR A 225 1.37 4.30 25.33
CA TYR A 225 2.66 3.83 25.80
C TYR A 225 2.96 4.21 27.26
N ARG A 226 2.50 5.40 27.70
CA ARG A 226 2.70 5.91 29.07
C ARG A 226 1.84 5.25 30.15
N LEU A 227 0.83 4.45 29.79
CA LEU A 227 -0.10 3.82 30.75
C LEU A 227 0.56 2.65 31.47
N ASN A 228 1.48 2.96 32.42
CA ASN A 228 2.32 1.96 33.08
C ASN A 228 1.51 0.96 33.93
N ALA A 229 0.45 1.40 34.62
CA ALA A 229 -0.39 0.51 35.40
C ALA A 229 -1.16 -0.46 34.52
N THR A 230 -1.62 -0.01 33.34
CA THR A 230 -2.25 -0.85 32.33
C THR A 230 -1.28 -1.90 31.80
N TRP A 231 -0.08 -1.48 31.38
CA TRP A 231 0.93 -2.39 30.83
C TRP A 231 1.45 -3.41 31.86
N ALA A 232 1.48 -3.06 33.14
CA ALA A 232 1.86 -3.98 34.21
C ALA A 232 0.90 -5.17 34.38
N LEU A 233 -0.36 -5.02 33.94
CA LEU A 233 -1.38 -6.09 33.99
C LEU A 233 -1.47 -6.90 32.70
N VAL A 234 -0.81 -6.50 31.61
CA VAL A 234 -0.72 -7.27 30.37
C VAL A 234 0.16 -8.50 30.60
N SER A 235 -0.28 -9.66 30.12
CA SER A 235 0.44 -10.93 30.30
C SER A 235 1.82 -10.91 29.66
N ARG A 236 2.79 -11.62 30.25
CA ARG A 236 4.14 -11.75 29.67
C ARG A 236 4.10 -12.30 28.24
N LYS A 237 3.23 -13.27 27.98
CA LYS A 237 3.04 -13.83 26.65
C LYS A 237 2.62 -12.78 25.63
N ASP A 238 1.66 -11.92 25.97
CA ASP A 238 1.19 -10.86 25.08
C ASP A 238 2.28 -9.81 24.85
N LEU A 239 3.05 -9.45 25.88
CA LEU A 239 4.19 -8.56 25.75
C LEU A 239 5.28 -9.12 24.83
N ASP A 240 5.55 -10.42 24.90
CA ASP A 240 6.53 -11.09 24.03
C ASP A 240 6.05 -11.04 22.57
N ILE A 241 4.77 -11.35 22.31
CA ILE A 241 4.14 -11.21 20.97
C ILE A 241 4.24 -9.77 20.46
N PHE A 242 3.91 -8.80 21.28
CA PHE A 242 3.99 -7.38 20.92
C PHE A 242 5.41 -6.95 20.62
N SER A 243 6.39 -7.44 21.37
CA SER A 243 7.82 -7.21 21.12
C SER A 243 8.26 -7.78 19.76
N GLU A 244 7.83 -8.99 19.41
CA GLU A 244 8.13 -9.61 18.09
C GLU A 244 7.54 -8.79 16.94
N ILE A 245 6.29 -8.35 17.05
CA ILE A 245 5.65 -7.49 16.06
C ILE A 245 6.44 -6.17 15.91
N ASN A 246 6.79 -5.53 17.01
CA ASN A 246 7.55 -4.28 17.00
C ASN A 246 8.93 -4.45 16.34
N GLN A 247 9.57 -5.60 16.48
CA GLN A 247 10.83 -5.88 15.79
C GLN A 247 10.68 -5.93 14.26
N ILE A 248 9.53 -6.37 13.76
CA ILE A 248 9.26 -6.41 12.31
C ILE A 248 9.14 -5.00 11.75
N ILE A 249 8.43 -4.10 12.46
CA ILE A 249 8.13 -2.74 12.01
C ILE A 249 9.19 -1.70 12.40
N GLN A 250 10.34 -2.14 12.91
CA GLN A 250 11.44 -1.23 13.25
C GLN A 250 11.96 -0.47 12.01
N PRO A 251 12.21 0.85 12.13
CA PRO A 251 12.68 1.68 11.01
C PRO A 251 14.14 1.42 10.61
N THR A 252 14.83 0.54 11.33
CA THR A 252 16.25 0.20 11.12
C THR A 252 16.51 -0.25 9.69
N ARG A 253 17.49 0.34 9.01
CA ARG A 253 17.85 0.04 7.62
C ARG A 253 16.64 0.08 6.67
N ASN A 254 15.86 1.16 6.76
CA ASN A 254 14.65 1.34 5.95
C ASN A 254 13.68 0.15 6.04
N TYR A 255 13.37 -0.28 7.27
CA TYR A 255 12.44 -1.39 7.54
C TYR A 255 12.86 -2.73 6.91
N SER A 256 14.17 -3.04 6.91
CA SER A 256 14.69 -4.22 6.22
C SER A 256 13.99 -5.52 6.63
N ARG A 257 13.69 -5.72 7.93
CA ARG A 257 12.99 -6.93 8.39
C ARG A 257 11.60 -7.08 7.79
N TYR A 258 10.86 -5.98 7.68
CA TYR A 258 9.53 -6.00 7.06
C TYR A 258 9.62 -6.25 5.54
N ARG A 259 10.61 -5.64 4.87
CA ARG A 259 10.83 -5.85 3.43
C ARG A 259 11.24 -7.30 3.14
N ASP A 260 12.16 -7.85 3.90
CA ASP A 260 12.56 -9.27 3.80
C ASP A 260 11.36 -10.24 4.05
N LEU A 261 10.43 -9.83 4.91
CA LEU A 261 9.18 -10.57 5.13
C LEU A 261 8.28 -10.50 3.91
N LEU A 262 8.04 -9.30 3.35
CA LEU A 262 7.21 -9.13 2.16
C LEU A 262 7.74 -9.91 0.95
N ASP A 263 9.05 -9.96 0.75
CA ASP A 263 9.67 -10.69 -0.36
C ASP A 263 9.33 -12.19 -0.33
N ARG A 264 9.15 -12.75 0.87
CA ARG A 264 8.89 -14.19 1.09
C ARG A 264 7.41 -14.54 1.12
N VAL A 265 6.54 -13.55 1.30
CA VAL A 265 5.10 -13.77 1.43
C VAL A 265 4.44 -13.97 0.08
N ASN A 266 3.62 -15.02 -0.02
CA ASN A 266 2.74 -15.24 -1.16
C ASN A 266 1.36 -14.64 -0.90
N PRO A 267 0.68 -14.08 -1.93
CA PRO A 267 -0.71 -13.64 -1.81
C PRO A 267 -1.65 -14.78 -1.34
N PRO A 268 -2.73 -14.48 -0.61
CA PRO A 268 -3.22 -13.12 -0.30
C PRO A 268 -2.40 -12.41 0.76
N CYS A 269 -2.28 -11.09 0.62
CA CYS A 269 -1.57 -10.21 1.55
C CYS A 269 -2.14 -8.79 1.46
N VAL A 270 -2.25 -8.09 2.59
CA VAL A 270 -2.47 -6.65 2.64
C VAL A 270 -1.21 -6.00 3.20
N PRO A 271 -0.34 -5.46 2.37
CA PRO A 271 0.89 -4.81 2.81
C PRO A 271 0.58 -3.46 3.48
N PHE A 272 1.50 -2.96 4.31
CA PHE A 272 1.43 -1.60 4.84
C PHE A 272 1.74 -0.59 3.73
N PHE A 273 0.71 0.11 3.28
CA PHE A 273 0.80 0.99 2.11
C PHE A 273 1.66 2.24 2.34
N GLY A 274 1.83 2.66 3.60
CA GLY A 274 2.65 3.81 3.96
C GLY A 274 4.12 3.73 3.52
N LEU A 275 4.69 2.52 3.40
CA LEU A 275 6.05 2.37 2.86
C LEU A 275 6.10 2.58 1.36
N TYR A 276 5.09 2.17 0.61
CA TYR A 276 5.04 2.42 -0.84
C TYR A 276 4.90 3.90 -1.16
N THR A 277 4.02 4.63 -0.43
CA THR A 277 3.91 6.08 -0.60
C THR A 277 5.20 6.80 -0.23
N LYS A 278 5.91 6.34 0.81
CA LYS A 278 7.24 6.83 1.19
C LYS A 278 8.25 6.60 0.06
N ASP A 279 8.38 5.37 -0.43
CA ASP A 279 9.33 5.03 -1.50
C ASP A 279 9.05 5.83 -2.78
N LEU A 280 7.79 5.92 -3.19
CA LEU A 280 7.37 6.69 -4.35
C LEU A 280 7.65 8.20 -4.17
N THR A 281 7.45 8.74 -2.97
CA THR A 281 7.81 10.12 -2.65
C THR A 281 9.31 10.35 -2.81
N PHE A 282 10.15 9.45 -2.29
CA PHE A 282 11.61 9.54 -2.46
C PHE A 282 12.05 9.48 -3.92
N ILE A 283 11.43 8.59 -4.70
CA ILE A 283 11.74 8.46 -6.13
C ILE A 283 11.36 9.75 -6.86
N GLU A 284 10.20 10.32 -6.55
CA GLU A 284 9.72 11.54 -7.21
C GLU A 284 10.56 12.77 -6.84
N ASP A 285 10.91 12.94 -5.58
CA ASP A 285 11.63 14.12 -5.10
C ASP A 285 13.15 14.01 -5.31
N GLY A 286 13.69 12.81 -5.28
CA GLY A 286 15.13 12.58 -5.45
C GLY A 286 15.62 12.49 -6.89
N ASN A 287 14.73 12.46 -7.88
CA ASN A 287 15.11 12.27 -9.28
C ASN A 287 14.35 13.22 -10.20
N SER A 288 15.05 13.92 -11.08
CA SER A 288 14.44 14.76 -12.11
C SER A 288 13.70 13.91 -13.15
N ASP A 289 12.63 14.46 -13.77
CA ASP A 289 11.86 13.79 -14.83
C ASP A 289 12.63 13.64 -16.13
N SER A 290 13.55 14.54 -16.40
CA SER A 290 14.38 14.56 -17.59
C SER A 290 15.86 14.47 -17.26
N LEU A 291 16.65 13.95 -18.20
CA LEU A 291 18.11 13.90 -18.08
C LEU A 291 18.70 15.27 -18.45
N TRP A 292 19.53 15.82 -17.57
CA TRP A 292 20.23 17.09 -17.74
C TRP A 292 19.26 18.27 -18.03
N SER A 293 19.73 19.25 -18.77
CA SER A 293 18.94 20.42 -19.21
C SER A 293 18.04 20.13 -20.43
N ASP A 294 18.14 18.95 -21.04
CA ASP A 294 17.32 18.60 -22.20
C ASP A 294 16.03 17.90 -21.75
N SER A 295 14.93 18.66 -21.71
CA SER A 295 13.60 18.18 -21.34
C SER A 295 13.02 17.09 -22.26
N ARG A 296 13.64 16.85 -23.44
CA ARG A 296 13.23 15.80 -24.37
C ARG A 296 13.73 14.41 -23.97
N LEU A 297 14.74 14.34 -23.10
CA LEU A 297 15.33 13.09 -22.64
C LEU A 297 14.70 12.68 -21.30
N ILE A 298 13.79 11.74 -21.34
CA ILE A 298 13.12 11.19 -20.16
C ILE A 298 14.14 10.46 -19.26
N ASN A 299 14.11 10.74 -17.95
CA ASN A 299 14.86 9.97 -16.96
C ASN A 299 14.23 8.58 -16.79
N PHE A 300 14.65 7.64 -17.63
CA PHE A 300 14.11 6.28 -17.60
C PHE A 300 14.45 5.53 -16.30
N ALA A 301 15.58 5.83 -15.68
CA ALA A 301 15.98 5.21 -14.41
C ALA A 301 14.95 5.55 -13.29
N LYS A 302 14.52 6.82 -13.19
CA LYS A 302 13.43 7.23 -12.28
C LYS A 302 12.15 6.41 -12.53
N ARG A 303 11.76 6.26 -13.80
CA ARG A 303 10.55 5.53 -14.17
C ARG A 303 10.65 4.04 -13.87
N SER A 304 11.84 3.45 -14.02
CA SER A 304 12.10 2.05 -13.65
C SER A 304 11.94 1.83 -12.15
N LEU A 305 12.54 2.69 -11.32
CA LEU A 305 12.40 2.60 -9.86
C LEU A 305 10.92 2.69 -9.41
N ALA A 306 10.17 3.63 -9.99
CA ALA A 306 8.75 3.74 -9.70
C ALA A 306 7.96 2.49 -10.16
N ALA A 307 8.30 1.95 -11.33
CA ALA A 307 7.67 0.75 -11.86
C ALA A 307 7.90 -0.48 -10.97
N ASP A 308 9.08 -0.63 -10.36
CA ASP A 308 9.37 -1.72 -9.44
C ASP A 308 8.45 -1.68 -8.21
N VAL A 309 8.23 -0.49 -7.62
CA VAL A 309 7.29 -0.31 -6.51
C VAL A 309 5.86 -0.61 -6.94
N LEU A 310 5.44 -0.12 -8.10
CA LEU A 310 4.10 -0.36 -8.66
C LEU A 310 3.87 -1.84 -8.96
N TYR A 311 4.89 -2.54 -9.43
CA TYR A 311 4.83 -3.97 -9.69
C TYR A 311 4.62 -4.76 -8.39
N GLU A 312 5.30 -4.38 -7.30
CA GLU A 312 5.12 -5.00 -6.00
C GLU A 312 3.70 -4.77 -5.44
N ILE A 313 3.16 -3.55 -5.52
CA ILE A 313 1.77 -3.26 -5.16
C ILE A 313 0.83 -4.19 -5.95
N ARG A 314 1.00 -4.28 -7.26
CA ARG A 314 0.18 -5.13 -8.13
C ARG A 314 0.27 -6.61 -7.77
N ARG A 315 1.45 -7.10 -7.38
CA ARG A 315 1.65 -8.50 -6.96
C ARG A 315 0.64 -8.93 -5.90
N PHE A 316 0.32 -8.07 -4.95
CA PHE A 316 -0.61 -8.36 -3.87
C PHE A 316 -2.09 -8.09 -4.21
N GLN A 317 -2.38 -7.49 -5.34
CA GLN A 317 -3.74 -7.23 -5.79
C GLN A 317 -4.40 -8.39 -6.58
N PHE A 318 -3.67 -9.49 -6.86
CA PHE A 318 -4.20 -10.58 -7.72
C PHE A 318 -5.00 -11.64 -6.97
N VAL A 319 -4.75 -11.85 -5.70
CA VAL A 319 -5.37 -12.94 -4.91
C VAL A 319 -6.16 -12.36 -3.75
N PRO A 320 -7.49 -12.45 -3.76
CA PRO A 320 -8.31 -11.98 -2.64
C PRO A 320 -8.28 -12.98 -1.49
N TYR A 321 -8.63 -12.47 -0.29
CA TYR A 321 -8.88 -13.32 0.86
C TYR A 321 -10.20 -14.09 0.71
N ASN A 322 -10.21 -15.33 1.22
CA ASN A 322 -11.36 -16.23 1.19
C ASN A 322 -12.00 -16.35 2.59
N PHE A 323 -12.31 -15.22 3.21
CA PHE A 323 -13.06 -15.19 4.47
C PHE A 323 -14.53 -14.90 4.22
N VAL A 324 -15.39 -15.33 5.15
CA VAL A 324 -16.82 -15.03 5.12
C VAL A 324 -17.05 -13.66 5.74
N ARG A 325 -17.70 -12.79 5.00
CA ARG A 325 -18.13 -11.48 5.53
C ARG A 325 -19.28 -11.67 6.51
N VAL A 326 -19.13 -11.12 7.71
CA VAL A 326 -20.16 -11.11 8.76
C VAL A 326 -20.74 -9.70 8.86
N PRO A 327 -21.94 -9.43 8.32
CA PRO A 327 -22.49 -8.09 8.23
C PRO A 327 -22.55 -7.35 9.56
N SER A 328 -23.00 -7.99 10.64
CA SER A 328 -23.09 -7.39 11.98
C SER A 328 -21.72 -6.97 12.55
N LEU A 329 -20.63 -7.69 12.22
CA LEU A 329 -19.29 -7.29 12.62
C LEU A 329 -18.77 -6.13 11.78
N PHE A 330 -19.12 -6.07 10.50
CA PHE A 330 -18.81 -4.91 9.65
C PHE A 330 -19.50 -3.66 10.13
N GLU A 331 -20.79 -3.74 10.46
CA GLU A 331 -21.57 -2.62 11.04
C GLU A 331 -20.96 -2.18 12.38
N PHE A 332 -20.57 -3.12 13.23
CA PHE A 332 -19.89 -2.83 14.50
C PHE A 332 -18.58 -2.06 14.24
N LEU A 333 -17.72 -2.52 13.33
CA LEU A 333 -16.46 -1.88 13.00
C LEU A 333 -16.67 -0.49 12.38
N ASP A 334 -17.58 -0.37 11.42
CA ASP A 334 -17.88 0.92 10.75
C ASP A 334 -18.39 1.98 11.72
N LEU A 335 -19.21 1.56 12.70
CA LEU A 335 -19.69 2.45 13.76
C LEU A 335 -18.57 2.98 14.65
N HIS A 336 -17.52 2.17 14.88
CA HIS A 336 -16.42 2.48 15.79
C HIS A 336 -15.22 3.13 15.09
N PHE A 337 -15.09 3.05 13.77
CA PHE A 337 -13.96 3.59 13.01
C PHE A 337 -13.96 5.11 12.80
N LYS A 338 -14.84 5.84 13.44
CA LYS A 338 -14.85 7.30 13.37
C LYS A 338 -14.12 7.87 14.59
N PRO A 339 -12.81 8.17 14.49
CA PRO A 339 -12.09 8.78 15.59
C PRO A 339 -12.76 10.10 15.96
N ARG A 340 -12.92 10.32 17.26
CA ARG A 340 -13.68 11.45 17.81
C ARG A 340 -12.80 12.42 18.58
N MET A 341 -11.58 12.00 18.94
CA MET A 341 -10.63 12.78 19.74
C MET A 341 -9.44 13.21 18.89
N SER A 342 -8.96 14.43 19.09
CA SER A 342 -7.66 14.88 18.62
C SER A 342 -6.53 14.20 19.41
N ASP A 343 -5.29 14.33 18.96
CA ASP A 343 -4.14 13.74 19.66
C ASP A 343 -3.89 14.40 21.00
N GLU A 344 -4.18 15.70 21.15
CA GLU A 344 -4.15 16.44 22.41
C GLU A 344 -5.20 15.88 23.39
N GLU A 345 -6.45 15.69 22.95
CA GLU A 345 -7.52 15.13 23.77
C GLU A 345 -7.22 13.70 24.21
N ARG A 346 -6.63 12.87 23.34
CA ARG A 346 -6.16 11.52 23.65
C ARG A 346 -5.08 11.56 24.73
N TYR A 347 -4.12 12.46 24.60
CA TYR A 347 -3.06 12.62 25.60
C TYR A 347 -3.59 13.12 26.93
N GLU A 348 -4.48 14.10 26.96
CA GLU A 348 -5.15 14.57 28.17
C GLU A 348 -5.98 13.47 28.84
N ARG A 349 -6.73 12.69 28.06
CA ARG A 349 -7.48 11.53 28.57
C ARG A 349 -6.56 10.51 29.22
N SER A 350 -5.43 10.22 28.60
CA SER A 350 -4.39 9.35 29.14
C SER A 350 -3.84 9.86 30.48
N LEU A 351 -3.65 11.18 30.64
CA LEU A 351 -3.22 11.79 31.91
C LEU A 351 -4.29 11.69 33.01
N LYS A 352 -5.58 11.74 32.64
CA LYS A 352 -6.68 11.54 33.60
C LYS A 352 -6.76 10.10 34.10
N LEU A 353 -6.53 9.13 33.20
CA LEU A 353 -6.54 7.70 33.54
C LEU A 353 -5.37 7.29 34.40
N GLU A 354 -4.17 7.73 34.07
CA GLU A 354 -2.93 7.47 34.80
C GLU A 354 -2.13 8.79 34.94
N PRO A 355 -2.34 9.55 36.04
CA PRO A 355 -1.61 10.80 36.29
C PRO A 355 -0.09 10.60 36.31
N ARG A 356 0.66 11.64 35.95
CA ARG A 356 2.12 11.61 36.11
C ARG A 356 2.44 11.44 37.59
N GLN A 357 3.22 10.41 37.92
CA GLN A 357 3.76 10.30 39.28
C GLN A 357 4.73 11.47 39.49
N SER A 358 4.48 12.30 40.50
CA SER A 358 5.46 13.27 40.97
C SER A 358 6.74 12.49 41.29
N SER A 359 7.85 12.86 40.70
CA SER A 359 9.16 12.19 40.69
C SER A 359 9.51 11.58 42.03
N SER A 360 9.52 10.25 42.14
CA SER A 360 10.24 9.51 43.16
C SER A 360 11.73 9.50 42.79
N PRO A 361 12.67 9.77 43.71
CA PRO A 361 14.10 9.83 43.41
C PRO A 361 14.78 8.49 43.07
N TYR A 362 14.03 7.40 43.02
CA TYR A 362 14.53 6.06 42.69
C TYR A 362 13.91 5.54 41.39
N GLY A 363 14.41 6.07 40.26
CA GLY A 363 14.09 5.57 38.95
C GLY A 363 14.94 4.36 38.55
N GLY A 364 14.37 3.17 38.57
CA GLY A 364 14.96 2.02 37.90
C GLY A 364 14.97 2.25 36.38
N ASN A 365 16.16 2.38 35.80
CA ASN A 365 16.39 2.48 34.37
C ASN A 365 15.98 1.18 33.65
N TYR A 366 14.76 1.12 33.17
CA TYR A 366 14.45 0.25 32.04
C TYR A 366 14.63 1.06 30.74
N HIS A 367 15.71 0.82 30.02
CA HIS A 367 15.89 1.34 28.66
C HIS A 367 14.81 0.76 27.75
N ARG A 368 13.67 1.44 27.70
CA ARG A 368 12.72 1.32 26.59
C ARG A 368 13.20 2.27 25.52
N HIS A 369 13.49 1.74 24.33
CA HIS A 369 13.83 2.55 23.18
C HIS A 369 12.70 3.55 22.91
N ASP A 370 13.05 4.84 22.83
CA ASP A 370 12.15 5.92 22.43
C ASP A 370 11.64 5.67 21.01
N PHE A 371 10.45 5.12 20.90
CA PHE A 371 9.68 5.16 19.66
C PHE A 371 8.83 6.43 19.71
N THR A 372 9.34 7.49 19.12
CA THR A 372 8.56 8.69 18.85
C THR A 372 7.44 8.34 17.88
N SER A 373 6.23 8.83 18.19
CA SER A 373 5.04 8.74 17.35
C SER A 373 5.39 9.04 15.90
N TYR A 374 4.97 8.17 15.00
CA TYR A 374 4.95 8.47 13.58
C TYR A 374 3.76 9.40 13.28
N ASP A 375 3.88 10.64 13.68
CA ASP A 375 3.29 11.72 12.93
C ASP A 375 3.93 11.68 11.55
N MET A 376 3.14 11.83 10.49
CA MET A 376 3.68 12.12 9.16
C MET A 376 4.66 13.27 9.34
N ILE A 377 5.96 12.95 9.29
CA ILE A 377 7.04 13.89 9.57
C ILE A 377 6.82 15.08 8.65
N PRO A 378 6.70 16.33 9.17
CA PRO A 378 6.67 17.51 8.31
C PRO A 378 7.90 17.49 7.41
N ASP A 379 7.74 17.81 6.15
CA ASP A 379 8.76 17.80 5.10
C ASP A 379 10.11 18.43 5.53
N GLU A 380 10.08 19.45 6.41
CA GLU A 380 11.29 20.14 6.89
C GLU A 380 12.21 19.28 7.76
N TYR A 381 11.70 18.44 8.65
CA TYR A 381 12.54 17.61 9.51
C TYR A 381 13.19 16.49 8.71
N PHE A 382 12.51 16.01 7.71
CA PHE A 382 12.95 14.94 6.84
C PHE A 382 14.03 15.43 5.86
N MET A 383 13.85 16.60 5.24
CA MET A 383 14.84 17.26 4.37
C MET A 383 16.13 17.59 5.13
N LYS A 384 16.02 18.02 6.38
CA LYS A 384 17.17 18.28 7.23
C LYS A 384 18.00 17.02 7.50
N ARG A 385 17.36 15.87 7.68
CA ARG A 385 18.04 14.59 7.90
C ARG A 385 18.65 13.99 6.65
N LEU A 386 18.10 14.29 5.46
CA LEU A 386 18.72 13.95 4.18
C LEU A 386 20.03 14.74 3.97
N GLN A 387 20.04 16.05 4.31
CA GLN A 387 21.24 16.87 4.25
C GLN A 387 22.32 16.41 5.25
N GLU A 388 21.92 16.04 6.48
CA GLU A 388 22.84 15.52 7.51
C GLU A 388 23.45 14.16 7.14
N ASN A 389 22.83 13.38 6.26
CA ASN A 389 23.33 12.08 5.77
C ASN A 389 23.96 12.14 4.37
N GLY A 390 24.26 13.32 3.84
CA GLY A 390 25.01 13.49 2.60
C GLY A 390 24.24 13.21 1.31
N PHE A 391 22.92 13.24 1.36
CA PHE A 391 22.04 13.16 0.19
C PHE A 391 21.56 14.59 -0.16
N THR A 392 22.29 15.28 -1.01
CA THR A 392 21.90 16.53 -1.68
C THR A 392 21.74 16.29 -3.16
#